data_8062d0c45b1db2b4fa819b0795759eba
#
_entry.id   8062d0c45b1db2b4fa819b0795759eba
#
_cell.length_a   1.000
_cell.length_b   1.000
_cell.length_c   1.000
_cell.angle_alpha   90.00
_cell.angle_beta   90.00
_cell.angle_gamma   90.00
#
_symmetry.space_group_name_H-M   'P 1'
#
loop_
_entity.id
_entity.type
_entity.pdbx_description
1 polymer ?
#
loop_
_entity_poly.entity_id
_entity_poly.type
_entity_poly.pdbx_seq_one_letter_code
_entity_poly.pdbx_strand_id
1 'polypeptide(L)'
;TRRLLAQIMEHLARIPKNRIAVLIGKRGSTRKMIEDACGASLHIESNSGDVSVIWPEDEVSDPIIKMKLPDVVFAIGRGLAPQRAVQLLEDEVFLRMYDIREWVGRQPNQTRRMRSRLIGTNGRIRSLIEELTGTEMAIYGSTVLVIGDQESLALATPAIEGILQGSEHGTVLFGLEQDRKRQRIRTYSLET
;
A
#
# COMPACT_ATOMS: atom_id res chain seq x y z
N THR A 1 -10.49 -24.35 36.97
CA THR A 1 -9.08 -24.36 36.56
C THR A 1 -9.00 -23.52 35.27
N ARG A 2 -8.70 -22.23 35.40
CA ARG A 2 -8.44 -21.34 34.26
C ARG A 2 -7.13 -21.80 33.62
N ARG A 3 -7.19 -22.53 32.52
CA ARG A 3 -6.08 -22.62 31.58
C ARG A 3 -5.98 -21.25 30.92
N LEU A 4 -5.04 -20.45 31.37
CA LEU A 4 -4.48 -19.36 30.57
C LEU A 4 -3.73 -20.03 29.41
N LEU A 5 -4.44 -20.35 28.34
CA LEU A 5 -3.82 -20.62 27.06
C LEU A 5 -3.16 -19.30 26.64
N ALA A 6 -1.87 -19.31 26.54
CA ALA A 6 -1.11 -18.17 26.03
C ALA A 6 -1.55 -17.96 24.58
N GLN A 7 -2.44 -17.00 24.34
CA GLN A 7 -2.79 -16.57 23.01
C GLN A 7 -1.48 -16.16 22.31
N ILE A 8 -1.13 -16.84 21.22
CA ILE A 8 0.09 -16.54 20.50
C ILE A 8 -0.14 -15.19 19.79
N MET A 9 0.55 -14.18 20.29
CA MET A 9 0.58 -12.86 19.68
C MET A 9 1.62 -12.87 18.57
N GLU A 10 1.16 -12.71 17.33
CA GLU A 10 2.02 -12.65 16.15
C GLU A 10 2.34 -11.20 15.81
N HIS A 11 3.63 -10.88 15.67
CA HIS A 11 4.07 -9.55 15.26
C HIS A 11 3.81 -9.34 13.76
N LEU A 12 3.12 -8.25 13.40
CA LEU A 12 2.80 -7.90 12.02
C LEU A 12 3.83 -6.95 11.42
N ALA A 13 3.94 -5.76 12.03
CA ALA A 13 4.80 -4.70 11.51
C ALA A 13 5.07 -3.66 12.58
N ARG A 14 6.11 -2.85 12.36
CA ARG A 14 6.36 -1.64 13.12
C ARG A 14 6.04 -0.42 12.26
N ILE A 15 5.20 0.48 12.77
CA ILE A 15 4.79 1.70 12.06
C ILE A 15 5.37 2.95 12.74
N PRO A 16 5.55 4.05 11.98
CA PRO A 16 5.97 5.33 12.55
C PRO A 16 4.97 5.84 13.60
N LYS A 17 5.49 6.42 14.68
CA LYS A 17 4.66 6.93 15.80
C LYS A 17 3.57 7.89 15.38
N ASN A 18 3.85 8.76 14.42
CA ASN A 18 2.88 9.72 13.87
C ASN A 18 1.77 9.07 13.02
N ARG A 19 1.88 7.76 12.72
CA ARG A 19 0.86 7.00 12.00
C ARG A 19 0.01 6.12 12.90
N ILE A 20 0.38 5.96 14.17
CA ILE A 20 -0.36 5.14 15.15
C ILE A 20 -1.80 5.65 15.30
N ALA A 21 -1.97 6.96 15.43
CA ALA A 21 -3.31 7.56 15.55
C ALA A 21 -4.20 7.28 14.33
N VAL A 22 -3.61 7.19 13.13
CA VAL A 22 -4.33 6.83 11.90
C VAL A 22 -4.74 5.36 11.90
N LEU A 23 -3.86 4.47 12.36
CA LEU A 23 -4.15 3.04 12.47
C LEU A 23 -5.23 2.74 13.51
N ILE A 24 -5.24 3.47 14.63
CA ILE A 24 -6.30 3.35 15.62
C ILE A 24 -7.61 3.96 15.10
N GLY A 25 -7.53 5.15 14.49
CA GLY A 25 -8.68 5.90 14.00
C GLY A 25 -9.47 6.61 15.11
N LYS A 26 -10.43 7.42 14.71
CA LYS A 26 -11.30 8.14 15.65
C LYS A 26 -12.13 7.13 16.47
N ARG A 27 -11.95 7.14 17.79
CA ARG A 27 -12.62 6.20 18.71
C ARG A 27 -12.38 4.71 18.36
N GLY A 28 -11.22 4.38 17.78
CA GLY A 28 -10.89 3.03 17.41
C GLY A 28 -11.51 2.52 16.09
N SER A 29 -12.11 3.41 15.29
CA SER A 29 -12.86 3.03 14.08
C SER A 29 -12.01 2.32 13.03
N THR A 30 -10.78 2.76 12.79
CA THR A 30 -9.88 2.13 11.81
C THR A 30 -9.44 0.75 12.30
N ARG A 31 -9.02 0.67 13.57
CA ARG A 31 -8.66 -0.60 14.18
C ARG A 31 -9.80 -1.61 14.06
N LYS A 32 -11.02 -1.21 14.45
CA LYS A 32 -12.20 -2.07 14.35
C LYS A 32 -12.49 -2.51 12.92
N MET A 33 -12.39 -1.59 11.96
CA MET A 33 -12.59 -1.91 10.53
C MET A 33 -11.61 -3.00 10.05
N ILE A 34 -10.35 -2.94 10.47
CA ILE A 34 -9.34 -3.97 10.12
C ILE A 34 -9.65 -5.28 10.84
N GLU A 35 -9.96 -5.23 12.14
CA GLU A 35 -10.32 -6.41 12.95
C GLU A 35 -11.55 -7.14 12.39
N ASP A 36 -12.58 -6.38 11.99
CA ASP A 36 -13.80 -6.93 11.36
C ASP A 36 -13.48 -7.57 9.98
N ALA A 37 -12.55 -6.98 9.21
CA ALA A 37 -12.17 -7.49 7.90
C ALA A 37 -11.28 -8.75 7.95
N CYS A 38 -10.44 -8.89 8.98
CA CYS A 38 -9.52 -10.03 9.10
C CYS A 38 -10.00 -11.11 10.08
N GLY A 39 -11.06 -10.87 10.86
CA GLY A 39 -11.56 -11.81 11.86
C GLY A 39 -10.62 -12.00 13.07
N ALA A 40 -9.76 -11.02 13.37
CA ALA A 40 -8.76 -11.13 14.43
C ALA A 40 -8.68 -9.85 15.26
N SER A 41 -8.01 -9.91 16.42
CA SER A 41 -7.81 -8.74 17.28
C SER A 41 -6.43 -8.14 17.09
N LEU A 42 -6.35 -6.81 16.91
CA LEU A 42 -5.09 -6.09 16.79
C LEU A 42 -4.63 -5.54 18.15
N HIS A 43 -3.36 -5.72 18.44
CA HIS A 43 -2.68 -5.09 19.56
C HIS A 43 -1.69 -4.05 19.03
N ILE A 44 -1.88 -2.78 19.42
CA ILE A 44 -1.08 -1.64 18.94
C ILE A 44 -0.36 -1.02 20.12
N GLU A 45 0.96 -1.11 20.14
CA GLU A 45 1.78 -0.50 21.18
C GLU A 45 2.12 0.95 20.83
N SER A 46 1.49 1.89 21.51
CA SER A 46 1.62 3.33 21.19
C SER A 46 3.02 3.89 21.44
N ASN A 47 3.82 3.28 22.30
CA ASN A 47 5.16 3.77 22.63
C ASN A 47 6.20 3.36 21.59
N SER A 48 6.15 2.12 21.10
CA SER A 48 7.10 1.56 20.15
C SER A 48 6.64 1.68 18.70
N GLY A 49 5.32 1.63 18.47
CA GLY A 49 4.71 1.53 17.14
C GLY A 49 4.61 0.08 16.65
N ASP A 50 4.87 -0.89 17.52
CA ASP A 50 4.75 -2.30 17.17
C ASP A 50 3.27 -2.69 17.11
N VAL A 51 2.92 -3.44 16.07
CA VAL A 51 1.57 -3.94 15.82
C VAL A 51 1.62 -5.44 15.75
N SER A 52 0.77 -6.07 16.55
CA SER A 52 0.64 -7.53 16.62
C SER A 52 -0.81 -7.94 16.45
N VAL A 53 -1.05 -9.19 16.09
CA VAL A 53 -2.38 -9.78 15.93
C VAL A 53 -2.54 -10.97 16.84
N ILE A 54 -3.77 -11.18 17.30
CA ILE A 54 -4.21 -12.34 18.05
C ILE A 54 -5.34 -12.97 17.24
N TRP A 55 -5.09 -14.17 16.72
CA TRP A 55 -6.07 -14.95 15.97
C TRP A 55 -6.98 -15.72 16.93
N PRO A 56 -8.28 -15.86 16.62
CA PRO A 56 -9.19 -16.71 17.41
C PRO A 56 -8.78 -18.17 17.30
N GLU A 57 -8.89 -18.92 18.40
CA GLU A 57 -8.49 -20.35 18.47
C GLU A 57 -9.45 -21.27 17.71
N ASP A 58 -10.73 -20.90 17.67
CA ASP A 58 -11.82 -21.77 17.18
C ASP A 58 -12.18 -21.52 15.71
N GLU A 59 -11.62 -20.51 15.06
CA GLU A 59 -11.89 -20.18 13.65
C GLU A 59 -10.68 -20.52 12.75
N VAL A 60 -10.97 -21.23 11.67
CA VAL A 60 -10.00 -21.46 10.59
C VAL A 60 -9.83 -20.13 9.87
N SER A 61 -8.88 -19.32 10.32
CA SER A 61 -8.56 -18.05 9.65
C SER A 61 -8.02 -18.32 8.26
N ASP A 62 -8.48 -17.53 7.27
CA ASP A 62 -8.01 -17.63 5.89
C ASP A 62 -6.49 -17.41 5.82
N PRO A 63 -5.72 -18.37 5.26
CA PRO A 63 -4.28 -18.23 5.12
C PRO A 63 -3.85 -17.02 4.30
N ILE A 64 -4.65 -16.61 3.32
CA ILE A 64 -4.39 -15.45 2.46
C ILE A 64 -4.51 -14.18 3.29
N ILE A 65 -5.53 -14.06 4.11
CA ILE A 65 -5.71 -12.92 5.03
C ILE A 65 -4.53 -12.83 6.01
N LYS A 66 -4.11 -13.97 6.58
CA LYS A 66 -2.94 -14.01 7.47
C LYS A 66 -1.67 -13.49 6.79
N MET A 67 -1.45 -13.89 5.55
CA MET A 67 -0.29 -13.49 4.77
C MET A 67 -0.33 -12.00 4.39
N LYS A 68 -1.51 -11.45 4.11
CA LYS A 68 -1.70 -10.07 3.63
C LYS A 68 -1.89 -9.02 4.73
N LEU A 69 -2.29 -9.43 5.93
CA LEU A 69 -2.54 -8.50 7.03
C LEU A 69 -1.31 -7.64 7.42
N PRO A 70 -0.08 -8.17 7.45
CA PRO A 70 1.12 -7.35 7.64
C PRO A 70 1.26 -6.22 6.62
N ASP A 71 0.93 -6.47 5.34
CA ASP A 71 0.98 -5.48 4.28
C ASP A 71 -0.05 -4.36 4.47
N VAL A 72 -1.24 -4.68 4.97
CA VAL A 72 -2.28 -3.70 5.32
C VAL A 72 -1.76 -2.73 6.38
N VAL A 73 -1.22 -3.27 7.48
CA VAL A 73 -0.67 -2.46 8.58
C VAL A 73 0.51 -1.63 8.11
N PHE A 74 1.41 -2.24 7.35
CA PHE A 74 2.57 -1.57 6.77
C PHE A 74 2.16 -0.43 5.84
N ALA A 75 1.20 -0.65 4.93
CA ALA A 75 0.71 0.35 4.00
C ALA A 75 0.10 1.57 4.70
N ILE A 76 -0.69 1.36 5.76
CA ILE A 76 -1.22 2.45 6.60
C ILE A 76 -0.07 3.21 7.25
N GLY A 77 0.93 2.51 7.78
CA GLY A 77 2.14 3.09 8.34
C GLY A 77 2.95 3.93 7.35
N ARG A 78 2.85 3.62 6.06
CA ARG A 78 3.51 4.33 4.95
C ARG A 78 2.61 5.30 4.20
N GLY A 79 1.51 5.73 4.82
CA GLY A 79 0.72 6.85 4.33
C GLY A 79 -0.52 6.49 3.52
N LEU A 80 -0.77 5.21 3.24
CA LEU A 80 -2.00 4.81 2.58
C LEU A 80 -3.21 5.06 3.50
N ALA A 81 -4.33 5.44 2.90
CA ALA A 81 -5.58 5.59 3.63
C ALA A 81 -6.09 4.22 4.11
N PRO A 82 -6.58 4.07 5.35
CA PRO A 82 -7.00 2.78 5.88
C PRO A 82 -8.03 2.05 5.02
N GLN A 83 -9.03 2.77 4.50
CA GLN A 83 -10.08 2.22 3.65
C GLN A 83 -9.55 1.62 2.34
N ARG A 84 -8.42 2.16 1.85
CA ARG A 84 -7.73 1.65 0.66
C ARG A 84 -6.80 0.48 1.01
N ALA A 85 -6.12 0.59 2.14
CA ALA A 85 -5.22 -0.47 2.60
C ALA A 85 -5.92 -1.81 2.86
N VAL A 86 -7.17 -1.77 3.36
CA VAL A 86 -7.96 -2.99 3.61
C VAL A 86 -8.26 -3.77 2.32
N GLN A 87 -8.29 -3.11 1.16
CA GLN A 87 -8.44 -3.79 -0.13
C GLN A 87 -7.32 -4.80 -0.41
N LEU A 88 -6.15 -4.65 0.23
CA LEU A 88 -5.09 -5.66 0.15
C LEU A 88 -5.48 -7.03 0.68
N LEU A 89 -6.55 -7.15 1.48
CA LEU A 89 -7.08 -8.44 1.92
C LEU A 89 -7.82 -9.20 0.81
N GLU A 90 -8.21 -8.52 -0.27
CA GLU A 90 -8.78 -9.15 -1.45
C GLU A 90 -7.73 -9.97 -2.21
N ASP A 91 -8.11 -11.13 -2.75
CA ASP A 91 -7.17 -12.09 -3.36
C ASP A 91 -6.37 -11.51 -4.52
N GLU A 92 -7.03 -10.69 -5.35
CA GLU A 92 -6.45 -10.14 -6.58
C GLU A 92 -5.77 -8.77 -6.39
N VAL A 93 -5.74 -8.24 -5.17
CA VAL A 93 -5.08 -6.96 -4.88
C VAL A 93 -3.70 -7.19 -4.30
N PHE A 94 -2.70 -6.56 -4.89
CA PHE A 94 -1.29 -6.71 -4.53
C PHE A 94 -0.67 -5.37 -4.15
N LEU A 95 0.37 -5.44 -3.32
CA LEU A 95 1.20 -4.31 -2.93
C LEU A 95 2.53 -4.35 -3.69
N ARG A 96 2.91 -3.22 -4.28
CA ARG A 96 4.25 -2.96 -4.78
C ARG A 96 4.87 -1.80 -4.05
N MET A 97 6.14 -1.95 -3.68
CA MET A 97 6.88 -0.95 -2.93
C MET A 97 8.17 -0.56 -3.67
N TYR A 98 8.49 0.73 -3.65
CA TYR A 98 9.77 1.27 -4.10
C TYR A 98 10.41 2.09 -2.99
N ASP A 99 11.73 1.95 -2.80
CA ASP A 99 12.50 2.87 -1.99
C ASP A 99 13.19 3.89 -2.91
N ILE A 100 12.81 5.15 -2.81
CA ILE A 100 13.37 6.24 -3.62
C ILE A 100 14.90 6.29 -3.50
N ARG A 101 15.45 5.90 -2.36
CA ARG A 101 16.90 5.93 -2.11
C ARG A 101 17.70 4.95 -2.96
N GLU A 102 17.07 3.89 -3.44
CA GLU A 102 17.69 2.93 -4.36
C GLU A 102 17.95 3.55 -5.74
N TRP A 103 17.17 4.58 -6.10
CA TRP A 103 17.23 5.26 -7.39
C TRP A 103 18.09 6.54 -7.37
N VAL A 104 18.04 7.30 -6.28
CA VAL A 104 18.69 8.63 -6.19
C VAL A 104 19.75 8.73 -5.10
N GLY A 105 20.04 7.63 -4.39
CA GLY A 105 20.94 7.61 -3.26
C GLY A 105 20.32 8.13 -1.96
N ARG A 106 21.10 8.13 -0.88
CA ARG A 106 20.61 8.38 0.48
C ARG A 106 20.58 9.86 0.88
N GLN A 107 20.95 10.78 0.00
CA GLN A 107 20.94 12.21 0.31
C GLN A 107 19.49 12.73 0.46
N PRO A 108 19.16 13.37 1.62
CA PRO A 108 17.79 13.82 1.89
C PRO A 108 17.20 14.74 0.84
N ASN A 109 18.03 15.62 0.25
CA ASN A 109 17.59 16.55 -0.78
C ASN A 109 17.19 15.84 -2.07
N GLN A 110 17.91 14.81 -2.48
CA GLN A 110 17.58 14.01 -3.66
C GLN A 110 16.29 13.23 -3.45
N THR A 111 16.14 12.59 -2.30
CA THR A 111 14.91 11.89 -1.93
C THR A 111 13.71 12.84 -1.92
N ARG A 112 13.86 14.05 -1.34
CA ARG A 112 12.77 15.05 -1.31
C ARG A 112 12.42 15.54 -2.71
N ARG A 113 13.42 15.80 -3.55
CA ARG A 113 13.22 16.23 -4.95
C ARG A 113 12.48 15.16 -5.75
N MET A 114 12.91 13.90 -5.65
CA MET A 114 12.26 12.79 -6.35
C MET A 114 10.84 12.56 -5.88
N ARG A 115 10.60 12.61 -4.56
CA ARG A 115 9.25 12.55 -3.99
C ARG A 115 8.35 13.65 -4.56
N SER A 116 8.85 14.88 -4.65
CA SER A 116 8.10 16.00 -5.24
C SER A 116 7.78 15.76 -6.72
N ARG A 117 8.66 15.11 -7.46
CA ARG A 117 8.40 14.73 -8.87
C ARG A 117 7.29 13.67 -8.98
N LEU A 118 7.32 12.65 -8.14
CA LEU A 118 6.29 11.59 -8.12
C LEU A 118 4.90 12.13 -7.73
N ILE A 119 4.85 13.09 -6.81
CA ILE A 119 3.61 13.73 -6.39
C ILE A 119 3.12 14.73 -7.46
N GLY A 120 4.02 15.55 -7.96
CA GLY A 120 3.72 16.67 -8.84
C GLY A 120 3.08 17.85 -8.09
N THR A 121 2.87 18.97 -8.80
CA THR A 121 2.20 20.14 -8.26
C THR A 121 0.77 19.78 -7.86
N ASN A 122 0.42 20.06 -6.60
CA ASN A 122 -0.90 19.72 -6.02
C ASN A 122 -1.29 18.25 -6.16
N GLY A 123 -0.33 17.34 -6.23
CA GLY A 123 -0.58 15.91 -6.35
C GLY A 123 -0.97 15.44 -7.76
N ARG A 124 -0.88 16.31 -8.77
CA ARG A 124 -1.39 16.04 -10.13
C ARG A 124 -0.77 14.80 -10.78
N ILE A 125 0.55 14.62 -10.66
CA ILE A 125 1.23 13.47 -11.31
C ILE A 125 0.77 12.16 -10.70
N ARG A 126 0.74 12.08 -9.36
CA ARG A 126 0.22 10.92 -8.65
C ARG A 126 -1.22 10.61 -9.07
N SER A 127 -2.10 11.61 -9.01
CA SER A 127 -3.53 11.42 -9.36
C SER A 127 -3.72 10.98 -10.81
N LEU A 128 -2.92 11.49 -11.76
CA LEU A 128 -2.99 11.05 -13.16
C LEU A 128 -2.55 9.58 -13.32
N ILE A 129 -1.50 9.17 -12.62
CA ILE A 129 -1.07 7.76 -12.65
C ILE A 129 -2.17 6.89 -12.07
N GLU A 130 -2.72 7.22 -10.90
CA GLU A 130 -3.83 6.49 -10.26
C GLU A 130 -5.05 6.37 -11.21
N GLU A 131 -5.46 7.47 -11.83
CA GLU A 131 -6.60 7.51 -12.74
C GLU A 131 -6.37 6.69 -14.02
N LEU A 132 -5.19 6.79 -14.62
CA LEU A 132 -4.87 6.11 -15.86
C LEU A 132 -4.68 4.60 -15.67
N THR A 133 -4.23 4.16 -14.51
CA THR A 133 -3.90 2.76 -14.24
C THR A 133 -4.93 2.02 -13.38
N GLY A 134 -5.78 2.73 -12.65
CA GLY A 134 -6.67 2.13 -11.66
C GLY A 134 -5.98 1.72 -10.36
N THR A 135 -4.73 2.15 -10.15
CA THR A 135 -3.99 1.87 -8.91
C THR A 135 -4.22 2.96 -7.87
N GLU A 136 -3.88 2.64 -6.62
CA GLU A 136 -3.83 3.59 -5.51
C GLU A 136 -2.38 3.77 -5.06
N MET A 137 -1.96 5.00 -4.84
CA MET A 137 -0.58 5.32 -4.49
C MET A 137 -0.47 6.07 -3.16
N ALA A 138 0.54 5.72 -2.38
CA ALA A 138 0.96 6.52 -1.22
C ALA A 138 2.47 6.78 -1.30
N ILE A 139 2.88 8.00 -0.96
CA ILE A 139 4.28 8.40 -0.95
C ILE A 139 4.58 9.00 0.42
N TYR A 140 5.38 8.29 1.20
CA TYR A 140 5.72 8.67 2.57
C TYR A 140 7.21 8.49 2.84
N GLY A 141 7.87 9.56 3.27
CA GLY A 141 9.32 9.54 3.47
C GLY A 141 10.08 9.23 2.19
N SER A 142 10.78 8.12 2.17
CA SER A 142 11.46 7.56 0.98
C SER A 142 10.70 6.41 0.32
N THR A 143 9.52 6.06 0.83
CA THR A 143 8.76 4.90 0.37
C THR A 143 7.64 5.33 -0.59
N VAL A 144 7.53 4.63 -1.71
CA VAL A 144 6.38 4.70 -2.63
C VAL A 144 5.65 3.38 -2.54
N LEU A 145 4.37 3.41 -2.22
CA LEU A 145 3.48 2.26 -2.24
C LEU A 145 2.52 2.39 -3.40
N VAL A 146 2.25 1.28 -4.06
CA VAL A 146 1.24 1.17 -5.11
C VAL A 146 0.44 -0.10 -4.86
N ILE A 147 -0.86 0.00 -4.84
CA ILE A 147 -1.77 -1.14 -4.73
C ILE A 147 -2.71 -1.21 -5.92
N GLY A 148 -3.06 -2.40 -6.30
CA GLY A 148 -3.98 -2.68 -7.41
C GLY A 148 -3.92 -4.16 -7.79
N ASP A 149 -4.73 -4.53 -8.76
CA ASP A 149 -4.62 -5.83 -9.40
C ASP A 149 -3.34 -5.95 -10.25
N GLN A 150 -3.07 -7.14 -10.74
CA GLN A 150 -1.84 -7.42 -11.49
C GLN A 150 -1.73 -6.59 -12.78
N GLU A 151 -2.83 -6.37 -13.48
CA GLU A 151 -2.84 -5.61 -14.74
C GLU A 151 -2.62 -4.13 -14.49
N SER A 152 -3.30 -3.57 -13.49
CA SER A 152 -3.15 -2.19 -13.05
C SER A 152 -1.72 -1.90 -12.59
N LEU A 153 -1.12 -2.80 -11.81
CA LEU A 153 0.27 -2.68 -11.37
C LEU A 153 1.26 -2.79 -12.54
N ALA A 154 1.00 -3.69 -13.50
CA ALA A 154 1.83 -3.81 -14.69
C ALA A 154 1.81 -2.53 -15.55
N LEU A 155 0.67 -1.85 -15.61
CA LEU A 155 0.50 -0.59 -16.31
C LEU A 155 1.17 0.58 -15.57
N ALA A 156 1.07 0.63 -14.24
CA ALA A 156 1.65 1.70 -13.40
C ALA A 156 3.18 1.63 -13.31
N THR A 157 3.75 0.44 -13.33
CA THR A 157 5.18 0.18 -13.10
C THR A 157 6.10 1.00 -14.02
N PRO A 158 5.96 0.97 -15.37
CA PRO A 158 6.84 1.73 -16.26
C PRO A 158 6.78 3.23 -16.03
N ALA A 159 5.59 3.76 -15.67
CA ALA A 159 5.42 5.18 -15.39
C ALA A 159 6.16 5.60 -14.11
N ILE A 160 6.01 4.83 -13.04
CA ILE A 160 6.66 5.11 -11.74
C ILE A 160 8.17 4.99 -11.88
N GLU A 161 8.65 3.90 -12.46
CA GLU A 161 10.08 3.66 -12.69
C GLU A 161 10.70 4.69 -13.62
N GLY A 162 9.99 5.10 -14.67
CA GLY A 162 10.43 6.17 -15.56
C GLY A 162 10.66 7.48 -14.82
N ILE A 163 9.76 7.88 -13.90
CA ILE A 163 9.96 9.07 -13.07
C ILE A 163 11.14 8.88 -12.12
N LEU A 164 11.26 7.71 -11.49
CA LEU A 164 12.37 7.38 -10.57
C LEU A 164 13.72 7.40 -11.29
N GLN A 165 13.79 7.00 -12.56
CA GLN A 165 14.97 7.07 -13.43
C GLN A 165 15.29 8.49 -13.89
N GLY A 166 14.39 9.46 -13.71
CA GLY A 166 14.60 10.84 -14.06
C GLY A 166 13.95 11.29 -15.39
N SER A 167 13.13 10.44 -16.01
CA SER A 167 12.39 10.80 -17.25
C SER A 167 11.44 11.96 -17.01
N GLU A 168 11.20 12.77 -18.03
CA GLU A 168 10.25 13.88 -17.95
C GLU A 168 8.82 13.40 -17.83
N HIS A 169 7.98 14.13 -17.08
CA HIS A 169 6.58 13.77 -16.84
C HIS A 169 5.79 13.62 -18.15
N GLY A 170 6.01 14.53 -19.13
CA GLY A 170 5.32 14.46 -20.40
C GLY A 170 5.58 13.16 -21.16
N THR A 171 6.83 12.72 -21.19
CA THR A 171 7.23 11.46 -21.84
C THR A 171 6.60 10.26 -21.13
N VAL A 172 6.65 10.24 -19.79
CA VAL A 172 6.10 9.15 -18.97
C VAL A 172 4.57 9.05 -19.15
N LEU A 173 3.86 10.17 -19.04
CA LEU A 173 2.40 10.18 -19.14
C LEU A 173 1.94 9.84 -20.57
N PHE A 174 2.64 10.30 -21.60
CA PHE A 174 2.34 9.90 -22.98
C PHE A 174 2.52 8.39 -23.19
N GLY A 175 3.62 7.80 -22.68
CA GLY A 175 3.84 6.36 -22.71
C GLY A 175 2.72 5.60 -21.99
N LEU A 176 2.34 6.04 -20.82
CA LEU A 176 1.27 5.44 -20.04
C LEU A 176 -0.09 5.46 -20.77
N GLU A 177 -0.45 6.57 -21.41
CA GLU A 177 -1.67 6.66 -22.22
C GLU A 177 -1.65 5.69 -23.41
N GLN A 178 -0.50 5.52 -24.08
CA GLN A 178 -0.35 4.57 -25.17
C GLN A 178 -0.49 3.12 -24.68
N ASP A 179 0.11 2.78 -23.57
CA ASP A 179 0.04 1.44 -22.98
C ASP A 179 -1.38 1.11 -22.52
N ARG A 180 -2.09 2.07 -21.91
CA ARG A 180 -3.51 1.94 -21.57
C ARG A 180 -4.39 1.67 -22.79
N LYS A 181 -4.13 2.37 -23.91
CA LYS A 181 -4.86 2.14 -25.17
C LYS A 181 -4.61 0.72 -25.71
N ARG A 182 -3.34 0.26 -25.70
CA ARG A 182 -2.98 -1.08 -26.13
C ARG A 182 -3.65 -2.16 -25.27
N GLN A 183 -3.66 -1.98 -23.96
CA GLN A 183 -4.32 -2.89 -23.04
C GLN A 183 -5.81 -3.02 -23.34
N ARG A 184 -6.53 -1.90 -23.53
CA ARG A 184 -7.95 -1.91 -23.87
C ARG A 184 -8.23 -2.67 -25.17
N ILE A 185 -7.45 -2.45 -26.22
CA ILE A 185 -7.60 -3.15 -27.50
C ILE A 185 -7.40 -4.66 -27.29
N ARG A 186 -6.41 -5.05 -26.49
CA ARG A 186 -6.15 -6.47 -26.20
C ARG A 186 -7.31 -7.13 -25.45
N THR A 187 -7.88 -6.47 -24.46
CA THR A 187 -9.05 -6.99 -23.72
C THR A 187 -10.24 -7.20 -24.63
N TYR A 188 -10.58 -6.23 -25.49
CA TYR A 188 -11.67 -6.38 -26.47
C TYR A 188 -11.43 -7.52 -27.47
N SER A 189 -10.18 -7.80 -27.83
CA SER A 189 -9.86 -8.88 -28.78
C SER A 189 -9.92 -10.28 -28.17
N LEU A 190 -9.96 -10.39 -26.85
CA LEU A 190 -10.06 -11.67 -26.13
C LEU A 190 -11.52 -12.03 -25.77
N GLU A 191 -12.43 -11.03 -25.79
CA GLU A 191 -13.85 -11.21 -25.50
C GLU A 191 -14.70 -11.48 -26.75
N THR A 192 -14.11 -11.40 -27.95
CA THR A 192 -14.74 -11.71 -29.26
C THR A 192 -14.18 -12.98 -29.85
#